data_e5a7da031eb01e3f21463b348c2507d7
#
_entry.id   e5a7da031eb01e3f21463b348c2507d7
#
_cell.length_a   1.000
_cell.length_b   1.000
_cell.length_c   1.000
_cell.angle_alpha   90.00
_cell.angle_beta   90.00
_cell.angle_gamma   90.00
#
_symmetry.space_group_name_H-M   'P 1'
#
loop_
_entity.id
_entity.type
_entity.pdbx_description
1 polymer ?
#
loop_
_entity_poly.entity_id
_entity_poly.type
_entity_poly.pdbx_seq_one_letter_code
_entity_poly.pdbx_strand_id
1 'polypeptide(L)'
;MTSSFPDLELHPGDPRYPDALEDCPDPPRTLWARGDLALLERPTVAIVGTRRATAYAERVTRQLASTFARAGACVISGLARGVDAAAHRGALEVGGATVAVLGTGLDVCYPRGHASLQRDIGMRGLLLSELPPPVAAHGGSFPRRNRIIAALARATIVVEAGVKSGALITANHALEMHRTVAAVPGPIDVPQSQGSNELLRDGASVVASMADALALLGLTAPIRLQEIPEGTDERTVWQALAVGGLDLESLAARASLPAHLTLAAVSALELRGLVECALTGEIRRM
;
A
#
# COMPACT_ATOMS: atom_id res chain seq x y z
N MET A 1 0.45 12.75 -22.88
CA MET A 1 -0.40 11.61 -23.23
C MET A 1 -1.68 11.75 -22.44
N THR A 2 -2.80 11.91 -23.10
CA THR A 2 -4.13 11.93 -22.48
C THR A 2 -4.47 10.53 -21.98
N SER A 3 -5.19 10.41 -20.85
CA SER A 3 -5.72 9.15 -20.35
C SER A 3 -6.46 8.42 -21.48
N SER A 4 -6.28 7.11 -21.60
CA SER A 4 -7.03 6.28 -22.56
C SER A 4 -8.51 6.09 -22.13
N PHE A 5 -8.85 6.49 -20.91
CA PHE A 5 -10.19 6.36 -20.34
C PHE A 5 -10.88 7.74 -20.33
N PRO A 6 -12.13 7.83 -20.84
CA PRO A 6 -12.95 9.02 -20.69
C PRO A 6 -13.35 9.21 -19.23
N ASP A 7 -13.63 10.45 -18.84
CA ASP A 7 -14.24 10.73 -17.56
C ASP A 7 -15.68 10.22 -17.54
N LEU A 8 -16.04 9.56 -16.46
CA LEU A 8 -17.37 9.04 -16.24
C LEU A 8 -18.02 9.82 -15.09
N GLU A 9 -19.31 10.05 -15.24
CA GLU A 9 -20.17 10.56 -14.19
C GLU A 9 -21.15 9.45 -13.81
N LEU A 10 -21.09 9.01 -12.55
CA LEU A 10 -21.84 7.87 -12.02
C LEU A 10 -22.80 8.34 -10.94
N HIS A 11 -23.99 7.76 -10.91
CA HIS A 11 -25.02 8.04 -9.91
C HIS A 11 -25.51 6.74 -9.28
N PRO A 12 -26.08 6.79 -8.05
CA PRO A 12 -26.77 5.65 -7.49
C PRO A 12 -27.84 5.10 -8.46
N GLY A 13 -27.80 3.79 -8.71
CA GLY A 13 -28.63 3.11 -9.72
C GLY A 13 -27.97 2.95 -11.10
N ASP A 14 -26.81 3.57 -11.40
CA ASP A 14 -25.98 3.20 -12.55
C ASP A 14 -25.33 1.83 -12.27
N PRO A 15 -25.41 0.85 -13.19
CA PRO A 15 -24.79 -0.48 -12.99
C PRO A 15 -23.28 -0.45 -12.73
N ARG A 16 -22.61 0.66 -13.04
CA ARG A 16 -21.18 0.87 -12.80
C ARG A 16 -20.89 1.60 -11.49
N TYR A 17 -21.94 2.10 -10.79
CA TYR A 17 -21.76 2.73 -9.49
C TYR A 17 -21.36 1.66 -8.46
N PRO A 18 -20.28 1.86 -7.66
CA PRO A 18 -19.80 0.82 -6.78
C PRO A 18 -20.82 0.46 -5.67
N ASP A 19 -21.29 -0.79 -5.63
CA ASP A 19 -22.23 -1.29 -4.61
C ASP A 19 -21.70 -1.06 -3.19
N ALA A 20 -20.40 -1.12 -2.99
CA ALA A 20 -19.75 -0.87 -1.70
C ALA A 20 -20.06 0.53 -1.10
N LEU A 21 -20.51 1.48 -1.92
CA LEU A 21 -20.93 2.81 -1.46
C LEU A 21 -22.36 2.86 -0.96
N GLU A 22 -23.17 1.83 -1.18
CA GLU A 22 -24.53 1.74 -0.64
C GLU A 22 -24.54 1.63 0.89
N ASP A 23 -23.50 1.01 1.47
CA ASP A 23 -23.29 0.92 2.92
C ASP A 23 -22.84 2.25 3.55
N CYS A 24 -22.51 3.24 2.74
CA CYS A 24 -22.05 4.54 3.24
C CYS A 24 -23.25 5.33 3.82
N PRO A 25 -23.18 5.83 5.06
CA PRO A 25 -24.28 6.60 5.67
C PRO A 25 -24.70 7.85 4.87
N ASP A 26 -23.77 8.43 4.10
CA ASP A 26 -24.01 9.55 3.18
C ASP A 26 -23.35 9.21 1.83
N PRO A 27 -23.99 8.35 0.99
CA PRO A 27 -23.38 7.93 -0.28
C PRO A 27 -23.27 9.12 -1.25
N PRO A 28 -22.20 9.17 -2.07
CA PRO A 28 -22.05 10.21 -3.08
C PRO A 28 -23.23 10.21 -4.06
N ARG A 29 -23.92 11.34 -4.19
CA ARG A 29 -24.99 11.49 -5.20
C ARG A 29 -24.45 11.50 -6.62
N THR A 30 -23.21 11.91 -6.77
CA THR A 30 -22.46 11.88 -8.03
C THR A 30 -21.04 11.45 -7.72
N LEU A 31 -20.52 10.51 -8.50
CA LEU A 31 -19.15 10.02 -8.42
C LEU A 31 -18.50 10.19 -9.79
N TRP A 32 -17.50 11.05 -9.85
CA TRP A 32 -16.66 11.23 -11.04
C TRP A 32 -15.54 10.21 -11.02
N ALA A 33 -15.29 9.56 -12.15
CA ALA A 33 -14.28 8.50 -12.28
C ALA A 33 -13.41 8.71 -13.53
N ARG A 34 -12.09 8.46 -13.40
CA ARG A 34 -11.11 8.43 -14.50
C ARG A 34 -10.19 7.25 -14.30
N GLY A 35 -10.20 6.29 -15.21
CA GLY A 35 -9.40 5.07 -15.15
C GLY A 35 -10.28 3.83 -15.22
N ASP A 36 -9.78 2.71 -14.69
CA ASP A 36 -10.41 1.40 -14.78
C ASP A 36 -11.29 1.09 -13.55
N LEU A 37 -12.61 1.13 -13.73
CA LEU A 37 -13.58 0.81 -12.67
C LEU A 37 -13.54 -0.67 -12.24
N ALA A 38 -13.11 -1.59 -13.12
CA ALA A 38 -13.04 -3.02 -12.79
C ALA A 38 -12.03 -3.31 -11.65
N LEU A 39 -11.16 -2.36 -11.32
CA LEU A 39 -10.26 -2.48 -10.19
C LEU A 39 -11.00 -2.57 -8.84
N LEU A 40 -12.23 -2.08 -8.75
CA LEU A 40 -13.05 -2.14 -7.55
C LEU A 40 -13.70 -3.51 -7.32
N GLU A 41 -13.71 -4.38 -8.33
CA GLU A 41 -14.20 -5.76 -8.21
C GLU A 41 -13.21 -6.68 -7.47
N ARG A 42 -11.93 -6.25 -7.39
CA ARG A 42 -10.89 -6.98 -6.67
C ARG A 42 -11.09 -6.89 -5.15
N PRO A 43 -10.45 -7.76 -4.35
CA PRO A 43 -10.31 -7.51 -2.92
C PRO A 43 -9.68 -6.13 -2.68
N THR A 44 -10.33 -5.27 -1.90
CA THR A 44 -9.93 -3.88 -1.69
C THR A 44 -9.41 -3.63 -0.30
N VAL A 45 -8.32 -2.88 -0.15
CA VAL A 45 -7.76 -2.44 1.13
C VAL A 45 -7.48 -0.95 1.12
N ALA A 46 -7.97 -0.23 2.12
CA ALA A 46 -7.55 1.15 2.35
C ALA A 46 -6.25 1.17 3.17
N ILE A 47 -5.25 1.90 2.71
CA ILE A 47 -4.02 2.16 3.46
C ILE A 47 -3.94 3.67 3.67
N VAL A 48 -4.03 4.09 4.93
CA VAL A 48 -4.10 5.49 5.33
C VAL A 48 -3.15 5.81 6.48
N GLY A 49 -2.83 7.09 6.66
CA GLY A 49 -1.98 7.50 7.77
C GLY A 49 -1.62 8.98 7.76
N THR A 50 -0.60 9.30 8.52
CA THR A 50 -0.11 10.66 8.68
C THR A 50 0.42 11.26 7.38
N ARG A 51 0.22 12.58 7.21
CA ARG A 51 0.82 13.35 6.11
C ARG A 51 2.31 13.63 6.32
N ARG A 52 2.83 13.40 7.51
CA ARG A 52 4.23 13.57 7.93
C ARG A 52 4.79 12.21 8.37
N ALA A 53 4.76 11.26 7.45
CA ALA A 53 5.21 9.89 7.69
C ALA A 53 6.70 9.86 8.03
N THR A 54 7.04 9.02 9.01
CA THR A 54 8.44 8.67 9.28
C THR A 54 9.00 7.80 8.17
N ALA A 55 10.32 7.71 8.05
CA ALA A 55 10.95 6.79 7.07
C ALA A 55 10.51 5.33 7.29
N TYR A 56 10.26 4.93 8.54
CA TYR A 56 9.69 3.64 8.88
C TYR A 56 8.28 3.47 8.29
N ALA A 57 7.40 4.45 8.52
CA ALA A 57 6.02 4.40 8.01
C ALA A 57 5.98 4.37 6.48
N GLU A 58 6.81 5.16 5.80
CA GLU A 58 6.89 5.15 4.34
C GLU A 58 7.33 3.79 3.80
N ARG A 59 8.38 3.18 4.40
CA ARG A 59 8.89 1.86 4.02
C ARG A 59 7.82 0.78 4.24
N VAL A 60 7.22 0.70 5.43
CA VAL A 60 6.18 -0.28 5.75
C VAL A 60 4.98 -0.12 4.85
N THR A 61 4.55 1.12 4.58
CA THR A 61 3.44 1.40 3.66
C THR A 61 3.71 0.88 2.25
N ARG A 62 4.91 1.12 1.71
CA ARG A 62 5.27 0.62 0.37
C ARG A 62 5.29 -0.91 0.33
N GLN A 63 5.83 -1.55 1.36
CA GLN A 63 5.83 -3.01 1.48
C GLN A 63 4.40 -3.57 1.54
N LEU A 64 3.54 -3.01 2.39
CA LEU A 64 2.14 -3.41 2.48
C LEU A 64 1.44 -3.27 1.12
N ALA A 65 1.53 -2.10 0.51
CA ALA A 65 0.88 -1.82 -0.77
C ALA A 65 1.37 -2.75 -1.89
N SER A 66 2.69 -2.97 -2.00
CA SER A 66 3.25 -3.89 -2.99
C SER A 66 2.86 -5.35 -2.71
N THR A 67 2.77 -5.75 -1.45
CA THR A 67 2.35 -7.10 -1.05
C THR A 67 0.89 -7.35 -1.42
N PHE A 68 -0.02 -6.43 -1.09
CA PHE A 68 -1.42 -6.52 -1.49
C PHE A 68 -1.58 -6.52 -3.02
N ALA A 69 -0.87 -5.64 -3.71
CA ALA A 69 -0.93 -5.55 -5.17
C ALA A 69 -0.47 -6.85 -5.85
N ARG A 70 0.62 -7.47 -5.37
CA ARG A 70 1.09 -8.79 -5.85
C ARG A 70 0.11 -9.92 -5.54
N ALA A 71 -0.64 -9.82 -4.43
CA ALA A 71 -1.69 -10.77 -4.09
C ALA A 71 -3.01 -10.52 -4.86
N GLY A 72 -3.02 -9.60 -5.83
CA GLY A 72 -4.19 -9.30 -6.66
C GLY A 72 -5.20 -8.32 -6.04
N ALA A 73 -4.93 -7.79 -4.85
CA ALA A 73 -5.78 -6.79 -4.22
C ALA A 73 -5.59 -5.39 -4.82
N CYS A 74 -6.59 -4.55 -4.67
CA CYS A 74 -6.57 -3.15 -5.04
C CYS A 74 -6.34 -2.26 -3.81
N VAL A 75 -5.31 -1.41 -3.86
CA VAL A 75 -4.96 -0.48 -2.80
C VAL A 75 -5.70 0.84 -2.98
N ILE A 76 -6.51 1.21 -1.99
CA ILE A 76 -7.28 2.46 -1.98
C ILE A 76 -6.63 3.45 -1.02
N SER A 77 -6.49 4.71 -1.42
CA SER A 77 -6.02 5.77 -0.54
C SER A 77 -6.46 7.16 -1.05
N GLY A 78 -6.02 8.21 -0.35
CA GLY A 78 -6.52 9.57 -0.58
C GLY A 78 -5.56 10.52 -1.29
N LEU A 79 -4.44 10.04 -1.82
CA LEU A 79 -3.43 10.86 -2.51
C LEU A 79 -2.82 11.97 -1.64
N ALA A 80 -2.98 11.96 -0.32
CA ALA A 80 -2.33 12.90 0.57
C ALA A 80 -0.81 12.67 0.62
N ARG A 81 -0.05 13.61 1.24
CA ARG A 81 1.37 13.39 1.52
C ARG A 81 1.55 12.21 2.48
N GLY A 82 2.77 11.70 2.59
CA GLY A 82 3.15 10.65 3.54
C GLY A 82 2.57 9.29 3.15
N VAL A 83 1.84 8.67 4.06
CA VAL A 83 1.34 7.29 3.92
C VAL A 83 0.52 7.08 2.64
N ASP A 84 -0.43 7.95 2.32
CA ASP A 84 -1.28 7.79 1.14
C ASP A 84 -0.45 7.72 -0.16
N ALA A 85 0.48 8.65 -0.34
CA ALA A 85 1.34 8.66 -1.53
C ALA A 85 2.28 7.46 -1.57
N ALA A 86 2.80 7.01 -0.41
CA ALA A 86 3.62 5.81 -0.32
C ALA A 86 2.83 4.55 -0.70
N ALA A 87 1.55 4.46 -0.30
CA ALA A 87 0.67 3.36 -0.66
C ALA A 87 0.45 3.26 -2.18
N HIS A 88 0.11 4.38 -2.83
CA HIS A 88 -0.06 4.40 -4.28
C HIS A 88 1.23 4.03 -5.03
N ARG A 89 2.38 4.59 -4.61
CA ARG A 89 3.67 4.28 -5.22
C ARG A 89 4.00 2.79 -5.07
N GLY A 90 3.86 2.22 -3.86
CA GLY A 90 4.15 0.81 -3.61
C GLY A 90 3.31 -0.14 -4.48
N ALA A 91 2.04 0.18 -4.72
CA ALA A 91 1.19 -0.58 -5.64
C ALA A 91 1.65 -0.43 -7.10
N LEU A 92 1.91 0.81 -7.57
CA LEU A 92 2.32 1.10 -8.95
C LEU A 92 3.71 0.56 -9.29
N GLU A 93 4.65 0.50 -8.35
CA GLU A 93 6.01 -0.04 -8.52
C GLU A 93 5.99 -1.52 -8.94
N VAL A 94 4.98 -2.26 -8.56
CA VAL A 94 4.81 -3.67 -8.94
C VAL A 94 3.76 -3.90 -10.03
N GLY A 95 3.32 -2.85 -10.71
CA GLY A 95 2.28 -2.94 -11.73
C GLY A 95 0.89 -3.30 -11.20
N GLY A 96 0.66 -3.08 -9.89
CA GLY A 96 -0.59 -3.47 -9.23
C GLY A 96 -1.68 -2.41 -9.28
N ALA A 97 -2.87 -2.80 -8.82
CA ALA A 97 -4.07 -1.98 -8.82
C ALA A 97 -4.06 -0.95 -7.69
N THR A 98 -4.41 0.30 -8.01
CA THR A 98 -4.61 1.34 -6.99
C THR A 98 -5.70 2.32 -7.38
N VAL A 99 -6.46 2.77 -6.38
CA VAL A 99 -7.56 3.75 -6.52
C VAL A 99 -7.28 4.94 -5.62
N ALA A 100 -7.23 6.13 -6.20
CA ALA A 100 -7.16 7.36 -5.43
C ALA A 100 -8.53 8.03 -5.36
N VAL A 101 -9.06 8.17 -4.15
CA VAL A 101 -10.24 8.99 -3.92
C VAL A 101 -9.76 10.42 -3.64
N LEU A 102 -10.22 11.40 -4.38
CA LEU A 102 -9.74 12.78 -4.30
C LEU A 102 -10.66 13.64 -3.43
N GLY A 103 -10.10 14.64 -2.77
CA GLY A 103 -10.87 15.70 -2.11
C GLY A 103 -11.05 16.95 -2.98
N THR A 104 -10.65 16.86 -4.25
CA THR A 104 -10.78 17.85 -5.33
C THR A 104 -11.45 17.17 -6.52
N GLY A 105 -11.91 17.93 -7.52
CA GLY A 105 -12.27 17.35 -8.81
C GLY A 105 -11.06 16.72 -9.52
N LEU A 106 -11.33 15.89 -10.51
CA LEU A 106 -10.32 15.04 -11.18
C LEU A 106 -9.20 15.82 -11.87
N ASP A 107 -9.47 17.07 -12.29
CA ASP A 107 -8.51 17.95 -12.98
C ASP A 107 -7.64 18.77 -12.02
N VAL A 108 -7.99 18.77 -10.74
CA VAL A 108 -7.27 19.56 -9.73
C VAL A 108 -6.36 18.67 -8.90
N CYS A 109 -5.05 18.85 -9.05
CA CYS A 109 -4.08 18.11 -8.25
C CYS A 109 -3.84 18.75 -6.88
N TYR A 110 -4.07 17.99 -5.82
CA TYR A 110 -3.70 18.39 -4.47
C TYR A 110 -3.13 17.19 -3.67
N PRO A 111 -1.93 17.34 -3.08
CA PRO A 111 -1.02 18.51 -3.17
C PRO A 111 -0.40 18.63 -4.58
N ARG A 112 -0.04 19.86 -4.99
CA ARG A 112 0.51 20.11 -6.33
C ARG A 112 1.73 19.26 -6.69
N GLY A 113 2.54 18.88 -5.70
CA GLY A 113 3.71 18.01 -5.90
C GLY A 113 3.37 16.57 -6.27
N HIS A 114 2.10 16.15 -6.25
CA HIS A 114 1.66 14.81 -6.62
C HIS A 114 1.09 14.74 -8.06
N ALA A 115 1.30 15.76 -8.90
CA ALA A 115 0.74 15.80 -10.24
C ALA A 115 1.18 14.62 -11.13
N SER A 116 2.43 14.16 -11.03
CA SER A 116 2.88 12.95 -11.72
C SER A 116 2.18 11.70 -11.19
N LEU A 117 2.11 11.54 -9.87
CA LEU A 117 1.46 10.40 -9.23
C LEU A 117 -0.03 10.33 -9.57
N GLN A 118 -0.75 11.48 -9.52
CA GLN A 118 -2.16 11.54 -9.92
C GLN A 118 -2.35 11.12 -11.37
N ARG A 119 -1.48 11.58 -12.27
CA ARG A 119 -1.51 11.20 -13.69
C ARG A 119 -1.26 9.70 -13.87
N ASP A 120 -0.25 9.16 -13.19
CA ASP A 120 0.10 7.74 -13.26
C ASP A 120 -1.05 6.86 -12.78
N ILE A 121 -1.74 7.26 -11.71
CA ILE A 121 -2.94 6.57 -11.22
C ILE A 121 -4.08 6.68 -12.24
N GLY A 122 -4.32 7.84 -12.84
CA GLY A 122 -5.36 8.01 -13.86
C GLY A 122 -5.11 7.20 -15.15
N MET A 123 -3.85 6.85 -15.44
CA MET A 123 -3.49 6.03 -16.60
C MET A 123 -3.47 4.53 -16.32
N ARG A 124 -3.09 4.10 -15.12
CA ARG A 124 -2.83 2.70 -14.77
C ARG A 124 -3.68 2.17 -13.62
N GLY A 125 -4.50 3.01 -13.03
CA GLY A 125 -5.36 2.76 -11.89
C GLY A 125 -6.70 3.44 -12.07
N LEU A 126 -7.23 4.02 -10.98
CA LEU A 126 -8.51 4.72 -10.97
C LEU A 126 -8.45 5.96 -10.07
N LEU A 127 -8.94 7.07 -10.57
CA LEU A 127 -9.22 8.28 -9.81
C LEU A 127 -10.73 8.38 -9.57
N LEU A 128 -11.14 8.69 -8.36
CA LEU A 128 -12.53 8.93 -7.96
C LEU A 128 -12.67 10.26 -7.26
N SER A 129 -13.77 10.96 -7.49
CA SER A 129 -14.12 12.19 -6.78
C SER A 129 -15.63 12.38 -6.66
N GLU A 130 -16.08 12.94 -5.55
CA GLU A 130 -17.46 13.42 -5.38
C GLU A 130 -17.64 14.84 -5.96
N LEU A 131 -16.54 15.53 -6.29
CA LEU A 131 -16.57 16.90 -6.83
C LEU A 131 -16.40 16.88 -8.35
N PRO A 132 -17.10 17.75 -9.08
CA PRO A 132 -16.92 17.91 -10.54
C PRO A 132 -15.45 18.16 -10.92
N PRO A 133 -15.00 17.76 -12.11
CA PRO A 133 -13.59 17.76 -12.51
C PRO A 133 -12.80 19.05 -12.24
N PRO A 134 -13.32 20.29 -12.50
CA PRO A 134 -12.54 21.50 -12.31
C PRO A 134 -12.60 22.06 -10.89
N VAL A 135 -13.32 21.42 -9.95
CA VAL A 135 -13.60 22.00 -8.63
C VAL A 135 -12.42 21.78 -7.67
N ALA A 136 -11.91 22.86 -7.10
CA ALA A 136 -10.88 22.83 -6.07
C ALA A 136 -11.44 22.35 -4.71
N ALA A 137 -10.56 21.88 -3.83
CA ALA A 137 -10.94 21.56 -2.46
C ALA A 137 -11.44 22.80 -1.70
N HIS A 138 -12.48 22.61 -0.90
CA HIS A 138 -13.00 23.58 0.04
C HIS A 138 -12.91 23.07 1.48
N GLY A 139 -13.30 23.89 2.46
CA GLY A 139 -13.33 23.45 3.87
C GLY A 139 -14.19 22.21 4.05
N GLY A 140 -13.62 21.16 4.66
CA GLY A 140 -14.32 19.89 4.89
C GLY A 140 -14.25 18.87 3.76
N SER A 141 -13.80 19.21 2.53
CA SER A 141 -13.71 18.25 1.40
C SER A 141 -12.91 16.99 1.75
N PHE A 142 -11.76 17.16 2.41
CA PHE A 142 -10.90 16.02 2.74
C PHE A 142 -11.49 15.07 3.81
N PRO A 143 -12.01 15.57 4.95
CA PRO A 143 -12.70 14.70 5.90
C PRO A 143 -13.92 14.02 5.30
N ARG A 144 -14.73 14.75 4.52
CA ARG A 144 -15.92 14.21 3.86
C ARG A 144 -15.57 13.06 2.88
N ARG A 145 -14.52 13.24 2.09
CA ARG A 145 -14.02 12.23 1.16
C ARG A 145 -13.63 10.92 1.86
N ASN A 146 -13.13 10.97 3.11
CA ASN A 146 -12.60 9.81 3.81
C ASN A 146 -13.64 8.69 4.00
N ARG A 147 -14.95 9.02 4.09
CA ARG A 147 -16.01 8.03 4.14
C ARG A 147 -16.06 7.15 2.88
N ILE A 148 -15.74 7.74 1.72
CA ILE A 148 -15.69 7.02 0.45
C ILE A 148 -14.51 6.04 0.43
N ILE A 149 -13.34 6.42 0.95
CA ILE A 149 -12.19 5.52 1.09
C ILE A 149 -12.57 4.32 1.95
N ALA A 150 -13.18 4.58 3.11
CA ALA A 150 -13.60 3.54 4.05
C ALA A 150 -14.67 2.62 3.45
N ALA A 151 -15.66 3.19 2.76
CA ALA A 151 -16.75 2.44 2.15
C ALA A 151 -16.29 1.51 1.01
N LEU A 152 -15.35 1.96 0.18
CA LEU A 152 -14.82 1.16 -0.93
C LEU A 152 -13.87 0.03 -0.48
N ALA A 153 -13.37 0.06 0.76
CA ALA A 153 -12.39 -0.92 1.23
C ALA A 153 -13.04 -1.98 2.12
N ARG A 154 -12.66 -3.25 1.94
CA ARG A 154 -13.05 -4.34 2.85
C ARG A 154 -12.36 -4.25 4.20
N ALA A 155 -11.12 -3.72 4.21
CA ALA A 155 -10.36 -3.46 5.41
C ALA A 155 -9.62 -2.13 5.30
N THR A 156 -9.48 -1.41 6.42
CA THR A 156 -8.73 -0.16 6.51
C THR A 156 -7.53 -0.35 7.43
N ILE A 157 -6.32 -0.13 6.91
CA ILE A 157 -5.08 -0.21 7.66
C ILE A 157 -4.55 1.19 7.94
N VAL A 158 -4.39 1.53 9.21
CA VAL A 158 -3.72 2.76 9.66
C VAL A 158 -2.26 2.45 9.95
N VAL A 159 -1.34 2.96 9.12
CA VAL A 159 0.10 2.66 9.28
C VAL A 159 0.74 3.50 10.36
N GLU A 160 0.50 4.79 10.35
CA GLU A 160 1.01 5.73 11.35
C GLU A 160 0.03 6.89 11.48
N ALA A 161 -0.43 7.18 12.69
CA ALA A 161 -1.35 8.28 12.96
C ALA A 161 -1.12 8.87 14.35
N GLY A 162 -0.95 10.18 14.43
CA GLY A 162 -1.05 10.90 15.71
C GLY A 162 -2.51 11.06 16.14
N VAL A 163 -2.76 11.43 17.39
CA VAL A 163 -4.10 11.51 18.03
C VAL A 163 -5.11 12.37 17.25
N LYS A 164 -4.66 13.40 16.55
CA LYS A 164 -5.52 14.28 15.72
C LYS A 164 -5.38 14.05 14.22
N SER A 165 -4.93 12.86 13.82
CA SER A 165 -4.72 12.54 12.41
C SER A 165 -6.04 12.36 11.67
N GLY A 166 -6.14 12.92 10.45
CA GLY A 166 -7.27 12.67 9.57
C GLY A 166 -7.45 11.20 9.16
N ALA A 167 -6.42 10.36 9.32
CA ALA A 167 -6.51 8.91 9.08
C ALA A 167 -7.44 8.23 10.09
N LEU A 168 -7.52 8.73 11.33
CA LEU A 168 -8.45 8.22 12.34
C LEU A 168 -9.91 8.48 11.96
N ILE A 169 -10.20 9.54 11.22
CA ILE A 169 -11.54 9.79 10.67
C ILE A 169 -11.92 8.68 9.68
N THR A 170 -10.97 8.24 8.84
CA THR A 170 -11.21 7.14 7.91
C THR A 170 -11.44 5.82 8.66
N ALA A 171 -10.65 5.55 9.71
CA ALA A 171 -10.83 4.38 10.57
C ALA A 171 -12.21 4.39 11.25
N ASN A 172 -12.65 5.54 11.78
CA ASN A 172 -13.96 5.66 12.42
C ASN A 172 -15.09 5.41 11.41
N HIS A 173 -15.01 5.96 10.19
CA HIS A 173 -16.01 5.64 9.15
C HIS A 173 -16.03 4.15 8.81
N ALA A 174 -14.87 3.48 8.78
CA ALA A 174 -14.82 2.04 8.55
C ALA A 174 -15.54 1.26 9.69
N LEU A 175 -15.29 1.64 10.95
CA LEU A 175 -15.96 1.06 12.11
C LEU A 175 -17.49 1.28 12.10
N GLU A 176 -17.94 2.50 11.77
CA GLU A 176 -19.38 2.84 11.62
C GLU A 176 -20.08 1.97 10.58
N MET A 177 -19.35 1.56 9.53
CA MET A 177 -19.84 0.66 8.48
C MET A 177 -19.53 -0.82 8.76
N HIS A 178 -19.15 -1.19 9.99
CA HIS A 178 -18.81 -2.55 10.42
C HIS A 178 -17.71 -3.21 9.56
N ARG A 179 -16.80 -2.41 9.01
CA ARG A 179 -15.66 -2.90 8.23
C ARG A 179 -14.45 -3.11 9.13
N THR A 180 -13.59 -4.02 8.72
CA THR A 180 -12.36 -4.34 9.47
C THR A 180 -11.42 -3.13 9.53
N VAL A 181 -10.99 -2.78 10.75
CA VAL A 181 -9.93 -1.80 11.00
C VAL A 181 -8.73 -2.49 11.59
N ALA A 182 -7.57 -2.17 11.06
CA ALA A 182 -6.29 -2.66 11.54
C ALA A 182 -5.29 -1.51 11.67
N ALA A 183 -4.27 -1.69 12.49
CA ALA A 183 -3.21 -0.72 12.63
C ALA A 183 -1.83 -1.39 12.74
N VAL A 184 -0.82 -0.69 12.25
CA VAL A 184 0.58 -1.07 12.42
C VAL A 184 1.07 -0.52 13.75
N PRO A 185 1.67 -1.35 14.62
CA PRO A 185 2.29 -0.89 15.85
C PRO A 185 3.43 0.09 15.59
N GLY A 186 3.50 1.14 16.38
CA GLY A 186 4.60 2.10 16.30
C GLY A 186 5.26 2.33 17.66
N PRO A 187 6.44 2.99 17.69
CA PRO A 187 7.14 3.30 18.93
C PRO A 187 6.27 4.15 19.87
N ILE A 188 6.29 3.84 21.17
CA ILE A 188 5.44 4.49 22.17
C ILE A 188 5.85 5.93 22.49
N ASP A 189 7.10 6.28 22.19
CA ASP A 189 7.71 7.60 22.40
C ASP A 189 7.59 8.52 21.17
N VAL A 190 7.01 8.00 20.05
CA VAL A 190 6.82 8.76 18.82
C VAL A 190 5.38 9.28 18.75
N PRO A 191 5.16 10.62 18.80
CA PRO A 191 3.80 11.19 18.79
C PRO A 191 2.98 10.85 17.55
N GLN A 192 3.64 10.58 16.42
CA GLN A 192 3.01 10.16 15.17
C GLN A 192 2.40 8.75 15.24
N SER A 193 2.80 7.93 16.22
CA SER A 193 2.30 6.56 16.40
C SER A 193 1.18 6.47 17.45
N GLN A 194 0.95 7.53 18.24
CA GLN A 194 0.01 7.47 19.37
C GLN A 194 -1.40 7.07 18.94
N GLY A 195 -1.94 7.66 17.88
CA GLY A 195 -3.30 7.36 17.43
C GLY A 195 -3.43 5.96 16.81
N SER A 196 -2.40 5.45 16.08
CA SER A 196 -2.41 4.06 15.62
C SER A 196 -2.31 3.08 16.79
N ASN A 197 -1.49 3.38 17.83
CA ASN A 197 -1.42 2.55 19.04
C ASN A 197 -2.71 2.62 19.87
N GLU A 198 -3.42 3.75 19.88
CA GLU A 198 -4.75 3.87 20.49
C GLU A 198 -5.78 2.99 19.80
N LEU A 199 -5.81 2.96 18.46
CA LEU A 199 -6.68 2.05 17.73
C LEU A 199 -6.43 0.58 18.09
N LEU A 200 -5.16 0.18 18.25
CA LEU A 200 -4.81 -1.18 18.68
C LEU A 200 -5.32 -1.48 20.09
N ARG A 201 -5.15 -0.54 21.04
CA ARG A 201 -5.66 -0.67 22.41
C ARG A 201 -7.18 -0.79 22.43
N ASP A 202 -7.87 -0.10 21.51
CA ASP A 202 -9.32 -0.08 21.39
C ASP A 202 -9.89 -1.27 20.60
N GLY A 203 -9.01 -2.23 20.18
CA GLY A 203 -9.42 -3.50 19.59
C GLY A 203 -9.25 -3.61 18.06
N ALA A 204 -8.59 -2.65 17.42
CA ALA A 204 -8.23 -2.82 16.00
C ALA A 204 -7.26 -4.01 15.81
N SER A 205 -7.36 -4.70 14.68
CA SER A 205 -6.48 -5.82 14.36
C SER A 205 -5.01 -5.37 14.26
N VAL A 206 -4.11 -6.16 14.82
CA VAL A 206 -2.67 -5.87 14.78
C VAL A 206 -2.09 -6.31 13.43
N VAL A 207 -1.37 -5.43 12.76
CA VAL A 207 -0.56 -5.77 11.58
C VAL A 207 0.91 -5.74 11.98
N ALA A 208 1.41 -6.86 12.48
CA ALA A 208 2.81 -7.06 12.87
C ALA A 208 3.66 -7.69 11.74
N SER A 209 3.00 -8.26 10.72
CA SER A 209 3.65 -8.87 9.56
C SER A 209 2.85 -8.65 8.27
N MET A 210 3.48 -8.91 7.12
CA MET A 210 2.78 -8.88 5.83
C MET A 210 1.72 -10.00 5.72
N ALA A 211 1.92 -11.11 6.43
CA ALA A 211 0.95 -12.20 6.50
C ALA A 211 -0.32 -11.77 7.25
N ASP A 212 -0.18 -11.06 8.37
CA ASP A 212 -1.34 -10.52 9.10
C ASP A 212 -2.14 -9.56 8.22
N ALA A 213 -1.44 -8.70 7.47
CA ALA A 213 -2.10 -7.78 6.56
C ALA A 213 -2.92 -8.51 5.49
N LEU A 214 -2.35 -9.51 4.82
CA LEU A 214 -3.05 -10.28 3.79
C LEU A 214 -4.24 -11.06 4.36
N ALA A 215 -4.10 -11.58 5.58
CA ALA A 215 -5.17 -12.32 6.27
C ALA A 215 -6.43 -11.47 6.48
N LEU A 216 -6.32 -10.13 6.60
CA LEU A 216 -7.48 -9.23 6.70
C LEU A 216 -8.43 -9.33 5.50
N LEU A 217 -7.92 -9.73 4.34
CA LEU A 217 -8.71 -9.95 3.11
C LEU A 217 -8.89 -11.42 2.76
N GLY A 218 -8.47 -12.35 3.63
CA GLY A 218 -8.45 -13.78 3.33
C GLY A 218 -7.46 -14.15 2.21
N LEU A 219 -6.43 -13.32 1.99
CA LEU A 219 -5.40 -13.54 0.99
C LEU A 219 -4.18 -14.21 1.62
N THR A 220 -3.46 -14.97 0.82
CA THR A 220 -2.14 -15.50 1.15
C THR A 220 -1.09 -14.81 0.28
N ALA A 221 0.13 -14.70 0.80
CA ALA A 221 1.23 -14.25 -0.04
C ALA A 221 1.29 -15.15 -1.28
N PRO A 222 1.37 -14.59 -2.50
CA PRO A 222 1.65 -15.42 -3.66
C PRO A 222 2.89 -16.23 -3.32
N ILE A 223 2.82 -17.56 -3.49
CA ILE A 223 4.00 -18.40 -3.39
C ILE A 223 4.97 -17.82 -4.43
N ARG A 224 5.95 -17.03 -4.00
CA ARG A 224 7.14 -16.86 -4.83
C ARG A 224 7.64 -18.28 -4.99
N LEU A 225 7.44 -18.86 -6.16
CA LEU A 225 8.37 -19.88 -6.60
C LEU A 225 9.71 -19.18 -6.51
N GLN A 226 10.46 -19.46 -5.44
CA GLN A 226 11.80 -18.90 -5.28
C GLN A 226 12.49 -19.28 -6.57
N GLU A 227 12.75 -18.27 -7.43
CA GLU A 227 13.54 -18.52 -8.63
C GLU A 227 14.86 -19.05 -8.15
N ILE A 228 15.00 -20.38 -8.25
CA ILE A 228 16.26 -21.04 -7.90
C ILE A 228 17.29 -20.42 -8.85
N PRO A 229 18.36 -19.83 -8.33
CA PRO A 229 19.36 -19.19 -9.18
C PRO A 229 19.83 -20.15 -10.26
N GLU A 230 19.88 -19.69 -11.52
CA GLU A 230 20.30 -20.55 -12.64
C GLU A 230 21.80 -20.77 -12.67
N GLY A 231 22.59 -19.81 -12.19
CA GLY A 231 24.05 -19.92 -12.08
C GLY A 231 24.47 -20.96 -11.04
N THR A 232 25.46 -21.78 -11.36
CA THR A 232 25.93 -22.86 -10.46
C THR A 232 26.41 -22.30 -9.11
N ASP A 233 27.23 -21.22 -9.13
CA ASP A 233 27.78 -20.61 -7.92
C ASP A 233 26.70 -19.86 -7.13
N GLU A 234 25.79 -19.14 -7.83
CA GLU A 234 24.63 -18.47 -7.21
C GLU A 234 23.72 -19.49 -6.51
N ARG A 235 23.47 -20.63 -7.13
CA ARG A 235 22.66 -21.72 -6.55
C ARG A 235 23.32 -22.29 -5.31
N THR A 236 24.64 -22.50 -5.35
CA THR A 236 25.42 -23.04 -4.22
C THR A 236 25.39 -22.06 -3.03
N VAL A 237 25.63 -20.78 -3.28
CA VAL A 237 25.53 -19.71 -2.27
C VAL A 237 24.11 -19.61 -1.72
N TRP A 238 23.10 -19.63 -2.59
CA TRP A 238 21.72 -19.63 -2.20
C TRP A 238 21.37 -20.82 -1.29
N GLN A 239 21.80 -22.03 -1.62
CA GLN A 239 21.58 -23.21 -0.79
C GLN A 239 22.28 -23.10 0.57
N ALA A 240 23.51 -22.59 0.60
CA ALA A 240 24.27 -22.41 1.83
C ALA A 240 23.58 -21.46 2.83
N LEU A 241 22.80 -20.49 2.35
CA LEU A 241 22.01 -19.55 3.16
C LEU A 241 20.65 -20.12 3.63
N ALA A 242 20.30 -21.37 3.33
CA ALA A 242 19.02 -21.95 3.72
C ALA A 242 18.84 -22.09 5.25
N VAL A 243 19.91 -22.14 6.00
CA VAL A 243 19.92 -22.40 7.46
C VAL A 243 19.98 -21.11 8.27
N GLY A 244 20.16 -19.95 7.62
CA GLY A 244 20.24 -18.63 8.28
C GLY A 244 21.28 -17.70 7.67
N GLY A 245 21.34 -16.47 8.18
CA GLY A 245 22.32 -15.48 7.75
C GLY A 245 23.75 -15.88 8.13
N LEU A 246 24.69 -15.55 7.27
CA LEU A 246 26.14 -15.81 7.42
C LEU A 246 26.94 -14.59 7.00
N ASP A 247 28.10 -14.37 7.60
CA ASP A 247 29.11 -13.50 7.03
C ASP A 247 29.76 -14.11 5.77
N LEU A 248 30.46 -13.28 5.00
CA LEU A 248 31.03 -13.70 3.71
C LEU A 248 32.00 -14.88 3.84
N GLU A 249 32.82 -14.90 4.90
CA GLU A 249 33.84 -15.94 5.11
C GLU A 249 33.18 -17.29 5.45
N SER A 250 32.25 -17.29 6.39
CA SER A 250 31.44 -18.46 6.77
C SER A 250 30.62 -18.99 5.59
N LEU A 251 30.09 -18.07 4.77
CA LEU A 251 29.34 -18.42 3.56
C LEU A 251 30.22 -19.07 2.49
N ALA A 252 31.41 -18.51 2.25
CA ALA A 252 32.40 -19.09 1.32
C ALA A 252 32.82 -20.51 1.75
N ALA A 253 33.10 -20.69 3.04
CA ALA A 253 33.45 -21.99 3.59
C ALA A 253 32.30 -23.00 3.44
N ARG A 254 31.05 -22.60 3.76
CA ARG A 254 29.86 -23.47 3.64
C ARG A 254 29.51 -23.80 2.20
N ALA A 255 29.64 -22.83 1.29
CA ALA A 255 29.42 -23.02 -0.14
C ALA A 255 30.55 -23.79 -0.82
N SER A 256 31.69 -24.01 -0.14
CA SER A 256 32.91 -24.58 -0.71
C SER A 256 33.38 -23.83 -1.96
N LEU A 257 33.23 -22.49 -1.96
CA LEU A 257 33.61 -21.61 -3.06
C LEU A 257 34.72 -20.64 -2.61
N PRO A 258 35.63 -20.28 -3.52
CA PRO A 258 36.57 -19.20 -3.26
C PRO A 258 35.85 -17.87 -2.92
N ALA A 259 36.41 -17.06 -2.02
CA ALA A 259 35.78 -15.82 -1.54
C ALA A 259 35.37 -14.88 -2.67
N HIS A 260 36.16 -14.75 -3.75
CA HIS A 260 35.86 -13.89 -4.89
C HIS A 260 34.64 -14.38 -5.70
N LEU A 261 34.47 -15.70 -5.86
CA LEU A 261 33.28 -16.28 -6.51
C LEU A 261 32.03 -16.18 -5.61
N THR A 262 32.21 -16.38 -4.30
CA THR A 262 31.14 -16.18 -3.32
C THR A 262 30.64 -14.73 -3.34
N LEU A 263 31.57 -13.76 -3.36
CA LEU A 263 31.19 -12.33 -3.43
C LEU A 263 30.47 -11.99 -4.74
N ALA A 264 30.95 -12.51 -5.88
CA ALA A 264 30.31 -12.31 -7.17
C ALA A 264 28.88 -12.89 -7.19
N ALA A 265 28.71 -14.10 -6.66
CA ALA A 265 27.41 -14.76 -6.54
C ALA A 265 26.47 -13.99 -5.59
N VAL A 266 26.96 -13.53 -4.44
CA VAL A 266 26.18 -12.70 -3.49
C VAL A 266 25.72 -11.41 -4.18
N SER A 267 26.60 -10.70 -4.87
CA SER A 267 26.24 -9.47 -5.59
C SER A 267 25.19 -9.71 -6.68
N ALA A 268 25.30 -10.80 -7.43
CA ALA A 268 24.32 -11.18 -8.44
C ALA A 268 22.95 -11.49 -7.80
N LEU A 269 22.94 -12.21 -6.68
CA LEU A 269 21.72 -12.54 -5.93
C LEU A 269 21.09 -11.28 -5.29
N GLU A 270 21.90 -10.35 -4.79
CA GLU A 270 21.43 -9.09 -4.22
C GLU A 270 20.80 -8.18 -5.27
N LEU A 271 21.42 -8.05 -6.46
CA LEU A 271 20.84 -7.31 -7.59
C LEU A 271 19.48 -7.89 -8.04
N ARG A 272 19.26 -9.19 -7.86
CA ARG A 272 17.99 -9.87 -8.14
C ARG A 272 17.03 -9.80 -6.95
N GLY A 273 17.42 -9.21 -5.83
CA GLY A 273 16.60 -9.12 -4.61
C GLY A 273 16.34 -10.48 -3.95
N LEU A 274 17.24 -11.44 -4.09
CA LEU A 274 17.14 -12.77 -3.50
C LEU A 274 17.88 -12.86 -2.16
N VAL A 275 18.91 -12.04 -1.96
CA VAL A 275 19.64 -11.91 -0.70
C VAL A 275 19.73 -10.45 -0.29
N GLU A 276 19.94 -10.21 0.99
CA GLU A 276 20.20 -8.90 1.57
C GLU A 276 21.53 -8.94 2.33
N CYS A 277 22.40 -7.94 2.08
CA CYS A 277 23.60 -7.73 2.86
C CYS A 277 23.30 -6.68 3.94
N ALA A 278 23.26 -7.08 5.20
CA ALA A 278 23.07 -6.16 6.32
C ALA A 278 24.32 -5.29 6.54
N LEU A 279 24.16 -4.12 7.15
CA LEU A 279 25.28 -3.24 7.54
C LEU A 279 26.27 -3.91 8.50
N THR A 280 25.87 -4.97 9.18
CA THR A 280 26.71 -5.80 10.06
C THR A 280 27.60 -6.77 9.29
N GLY A 281 27.48 -6.86 7.96
CA GLY A 281 28.17 -7.83 7.13
C GLY A 281 27.47 -9.19 7.03
N GLU A 282 26.31 -9.36 7.68
CA GLU A 282 25.52 -10.58 7.58
C GLU A 282 24.77 -10.61 6.24
N ILE A 283 24.85 -11.74 5.55
CA ILE A 283 24.19 -12.02 4.28
C ILE A 283 23.06 -13.02 4.56
N ARG A 284 21.83 -12.70 4.18
CA ARG A 284 20.64 -13.56 4.41
C ARG A 284 19.74 -13.62 3.19
N ARG A 285 18.96 -14.72 3.08
CA ARG A 285 17.90 -14.81 2.08
C ARG A 285 16.78 -13.80 2.38
N MET A 286 16.22 -13.21 1.34
CA MET A 286 15.04 -12.36 1.43
C MET A 286 13.74 -13.14 1.32
#